data_17f756d199e9cd6d4576bb77261bd0c8
#
_entry.id   17f756d199e9cd6d4576bb77261bd0c8
#
_cell.length_a   1.000
_cell.length_b   1.000
_cell.length_c   1.000
_cell.angle_alpha   90.00
_cell.angle_beta   90.00
_cell.angle_gamma   90.00
#
_symmetry.space_group_name_H-M   'P 1'
#
loop_
_entity.id
_entity.type
_entity.pdbx_description
1 polymer ?
#
loop_
_entity_poly.entity_id
_entity_poly.type
_entity_poly.pdbx_seq_one_letter_code
_entity_poly.pdbx_strand_id
1 'polypeptide(L)'
;MSSPFDELAEGVYRRRYASLDLNIGVVVGGDGVLVVDSRASHSQAQELRDELADLTDQPVGWVVNTHWHWDHVFGNAMFPEARLWGQRECRNHLMEHGEEQKAAAREWVGPEHAHLIDEVVITPPEYVVGKARAIDVGGRTVTLEHMGLGHTNSDLVVMVSDAAVMFAGDLVEEGAPPGFGDGYPMAWPDTVDRLRDHIRGVVVPGHGDVMDAGAVKTQHEELTAVAQACADGLSSGRFDPEVGPYPAESMRTAWERAKLEFEVRAEG
;
A
#
# COMPACT_ATOMS: atom_id res chain seq x y z
N MET A 1 16.52 14.18 21.27
CA MET A 1 15.31 14.48 20.49
C MET A 1 14.42 13.24 20.57
N SER A 2 13.09 13.36 20.55
CA SER A 2 12.21 12.18 20.50
C SER A 2 12.41 11.47 19.14
N SER A 3 12.33 10.14 19.12
CA SER A 3 12.34 9.35 17.87
C SER A 3 11.24 9.84 16.94
N PRO A 4 11.47 9.92 15.61
CA PRO A 4 10.43 10.24 14.66
C PRO A 4 9.49 9.05 14.37
N PHE A 5 9.81 7.87 14.95
CA PHE A 5 9.03 6.65 14.82
C PHE A 5 8.04 6.51 15.98
N ASP A 6 6.80 6.15 15.67
CA ASP A 6 5.80 5.71 16.64
C ASP A 6 5.99 4.21 16.90
N GLU A 7 6.31 3.81 18.11
CA GLU A 7 6.35 2.40 18.50
C GLU A 7 4.93 1.87 18.75
N LEU A 8 4.47 0.97 17.87
CA LEU A 8 3.12 0.38 17.93
C LEU A 8 3.08 -0.85 18.86
N ALA A 9 4.18 -1.58 18.91
CA ALA A 9 4.46 -2.70 19.81
C ALA A 9 5.96 -2.88 19.88
N GLU A 10 6.46 -3.71 20.82
CA GLU A 10 7.90 -3.95 20.99
C GLU A 10 8.58 -4.32 19.66
N GLY A 11 9.48 -3.43 19.20
CA GLY A 11 10.22 -3.60 17.94
C GLY A 11 9.40 -3.48 16.67
N VAL A 12 8.17 -2.95 16.73
CA VAL A 12 7.32 -2.68 15.55
C VAL A 12 6.92 -1.22 15.55
N TYR A 13 7.30 -0.51 14.50
CA TYR A 13 7.17 0.93 14.42
C TYR A 13 6.46 1.37 13.16
N ARG A 14 5.85 2.55 13.25
CA ARG A 14 5.36 3.34 12.10
C ARG A 14 6.19 4.63 12.00
N ARG A 15 6.55 5.01 10.80
CA ARG A 15 7.03 6.35 10.47
C ARG A 15 6.02 7.01 9.53
N ARG A 16 5.32 8.05 10.00
CA ARG A 16 4.40 8.84 9.19
C ARG A 16 5.10 10.09 8.67
N TYR A 17 5.13 10.25 7.37
CA TYR A 17 5.70 11.42 6.69
C TYR A 17 4.60 12.39 6.29
N ALA A 18 4.77 13.69 6.58
CA ALA A 18 3.80 14.72 6.19
C ALA A 18 3.65 14.86 4.66
N SER A 19 4.72 14.53 3.91
CA SER A 19 4.64 14.39 2.46
C SER A 19 3.78 13.21 2.11
N LEU A 20 2.67 13.44 1.41
CA LEU A 20 1.68 12.44 1.00
C LEU A 20 0.94 11.79 2.18
N ASP A 21 1.20 12.21 3.40
CA ASP A 21 0.67 11.59 4.63
C ASP A 21 1.00 10.10 4.75
N LEU A 22 2.14 9.70 4.16
CA LEU A 22 2.57 8.34 3.90
C LEU A 22 3.08 7.64 5.16
N ASN A 23 2.68 6.39 5.36
CA ASN A 23 3.18 5.51 6.40
C ASN A 23 4.22 4.53 5.87
N ILE A 24 5.32 4.43 6.62
CA ILE A 24 6.36 3.40 6.44
C ILE A 24 6.33 2.50 7.68
N GLY A 25 6.28 1.19 7.45
CA GLY A 25 6.37 0.20 8.53
C GLY A 25 7.80 -0.24 8.77
N VAL A 26 8.15 -0.49 10.04
CA VAL A 26 9.46 -1.00 10.43
C VAL A 26 9.30 -2.12 11.45
N VAL A 27 9.90 -3.27 11.16
CA VAL A 27 9.90 -4.43 12.05
C VAL A 27 11.35 -4.79 12.38
N VAL A 28 11.75 -4.60 13.63
CA VAL A 28 13.08 -4.95 14.15
C VAL A 28 13.03 -6.37 14.70
N GLY A 29 13.90 -7.22 14.18
CA GLY A 29 14.08 -8.60 14.66
C GLY A 29 15.48 -8.83 15.20
N GLY A 30 15.83 -10.10 15.47
CA GLY A 30 17.15 -10.45 16.04
C GLY A 30 18.31 -10.28 15.06
N ASP A 31 18.06 -10.43 13.75
CA ASP A 31 19.12 -10.47 12.72
C ASP A 31 19.02 -9.31 11.71
N GLY A 32 18.11 -8.37 11.89
CA GLY A 32 17.94 -7.26 10.97
C GLY A 32 16.58 -6.58 11.05
N VAL A 33 16.35 -5.68 10.11
CA VAL A 33 15.15 -4.86 9.99
C VAL A 33 14.41 -5.21 8.70
N LEU A 34 13.09 -5.37 8.81
CA LEU A 34 12.18 -5.39 7.67
C LEU A 34 11.47 -4.03 7.58
N VAL A 35 11.52 -3.43 6.40
CA VAL A 35 10.86 -2.16 6.09
C VAL A 35 9.68 -2.44 5.17
N VAL A 36 8.52 -1.83 5.45
CA VAL A 36 7.31 -1.89 4.62
C VAL A 36 7.22 -0.58 3.88
N ASP A 37 7.35 -0.65 2.55
CA ASP A 37 7.45 0.42 1.57
C ASP A 37 8.72 1.28 1.67
N SER A 38 9.04 2.02 0.61
CA SER A 38 10.34 2.66 0.44
C SER A 38 10.29 4.16 0.13
N ARG A 39 9.10 4.76 0.12
CA ARG A 39 8.85 6.17 -0.22
C ARG A 39 8.95 6.49 -1.73
N ALA A 40 8.71 7.77 -2.07
CA ALA A 40 8.43 8.27 -3.41
C ALA A 40 9.69 8.69 -4.23
N SER A 41 10.88 8.71 -3.62
CA SER A 41 12.11 9.11 -4.32
C SER A 41 13.37 8.62 -3.60
N HIS A 42 14.50 8.69 -4.28
CA HIS A 42 15.80 8.31 -3.70
C HIS A 42 16.19 9.17 -2.50
N SER A 43 16.03 10.49 -2.61
CA SER A 43 16.35 11.39 -1.50
C SER A 43 15.46 11.18 -0.29
N GLN A 44 14.16 10.89 -0.50
CA GLN A 44 13.25 10.54 0.59
C GLN A 44 13.58 9.18 1.21
N ALA A 45 13.96 8.20 0.40
CA ALA A 45 14.41 6.90 0.93
C ALA A 45 15.75 7.00 1.66
N GLN A 46 16.63 7.92 1.27
CA GLN A 46 17.85 8.19 2.01
C GLN A 46 17.55 8.79 3.40
N GLU A 47 16.59 9.72 3.48
CA GLU A 47 16.12 10.24 4.78
C GLU A 47 15.61 9.10 5.68
N LEU A 48 14.81 8.18 5.14
CA LEU A 48 14.35 7.00 5.87
C LEU A 48 15.53 6.12 6.36
N ARG A 49 16.53 5.89 5.51
CA ARG A 49 17.74 5.13 5.90
C ARG A 49 18.50 5.78 7.04
N ASP A 50 18.64 7.10 6.99
CA ASP A 50 19.33 7.86 8.04
C ASP A 50 18.55 7.79 9.37
N GLU A 51 17.22 7.95 9.32
CA GLU A 51 16.36 7.78 10.49
C GLU A 51 16.38 6.35 11.06
N LEU A 52 16.46 5.31 10.19
CA LEU A 52 16.60 3.91 10.62
C LEU A 52 17.93 3.65 11.31
N ALA A 53 19.02 4.26 10.86
CA ALA A 53 20.33 4.15 11.51
C ALA A 53 20.35 4.81 12.91
N ASP A 54 19.51 5.83 13.12
CA ASP A 54 19.30 6.44 14.44
C ASP A 54 18.40 5.57 15.35
N LEU A 55 17.52 4.75 14.76
CA LEU A 55 16.61 3.87 15.50
C LEU A 55 17.30 2.59 15.99
N THR A 56 18.17 1.98 15.16
CA THR A 56 18.79 0.68 15.46
C THR A 56 20.09 0.46 14.69
N ASP A 57 21.04 -0.26 15.30
CA ASP A 57 22.28 -0.70 14.65
C ASP A 57 22.08 -1.94 13.73
N GLN A 58 20.87 -2.50 13.68
CA GLN A 58 20.56 -3.66 12.84
C GLN A 58 20.49 -3.27 11.35
N PRO A 59 21.03 -4.10 10.43
CA PRO A 59 20.95 -3.80 8.99
C PRO A 59 19.55 -4.00 8.46
N VAL A 60 19.16 -3.22 7.44
CA VAL A 60 17.94 -3.47 6.68
C VAL A 60 18.16 -4.70 5.79
N GLY A 61 17.55 -5.83 6.17
CA GLY A 61 17.67 -7.10 5.46
C GLY A 61 16.52 -7.38 4.47
N TRP A 62 15.39 -6.71 4.66
CA TRP A 62 14.20 -6.90 3.84
C TRP A 62 13.47 -5.58 3.61
N VAL A 63 13.00 -5.37 2.38
CA VAL A 63 12.01 -4.35 2.03
C VAL A 63 10.83 -5.06 1.40
N VAL A 64 9.62 -4.71 1.81
CA VAL A 64 8.37 -5.26 1.28
C VAL A 64 7.58 -4.14 0.67
N ASN A 65 7.29 -4.21 -0.63
CA ASN A 65 6.35 -3.30 -1.26
C ASN A 65 4.93 -3.81 -1.08
N THR A 66 4.05 -2.96 -0.51
CA THR A 66 2.63 -3.28 -0.34
C THR A 66 1.95 -3.39 -1.70
N HIS A 67 2.24 -2.48 -2.61
CA HIS A 67 1.73 -2.47 -3.99
C HIS A 67 2.70 -1.70 -4.90
N TRP A 68 2.35 -1.48 -6.18
CA TRP A 68 3.26 -0.92 -7.16
C TRP A 68 3.23 0.61 -7.29
N HIS A 69 2.42 1.37 -6.55
CA HIS A 69 2.39 2.82 -6.68
C HIS A 69 3.71 3.49 -6.31
N TRP A 70 4.00 4.55 -7.03
CA TRP A 70 5.29 5.25 -7.04
C TRP A 70 5.75 5.75 -5.68
N ASP A 71 4.83 6.20 -4.85
CA ASP A 71 5.10 6.72 -3.51
C ASP A 71 5.44 5.63 -2.49
N HIS A 72 5.19 4.36 -2.83
CA HIS A 72 5.55 3.18 -2.03
C HIS A 72 6.83 2.49 -2.51
N VAL A 73 7.22 2.64 -3.80
CA VAL A 73 8.26 1.79 -4.39
C VAL A 73 9.45 2.53 -5.00
N PHE A 74 9.38 3.84 -5.25
CA PHE A 74 10.44 4.56 -5.95
C PHE A 74 11.73 4.72 -5.15
N GLY A 75 11.70 4.49 -3.85
CA GLY A 75 12.88 4.42 -3.01
C GLY A 75 13.61 3.07 -3.02
N ASN A 76 13.10 2.03 -3.69
CA ASN A 76 13.65 0.67 -3.66
C ASN A 76 15.15 0.59 -3.96
N ALA A 77 15.65 1.36 -4.93
CA ALA A 77 17.06 1.40 -5.32
C ALA A 77 18.01 1.82 -4.18
N MET A 78 17.47 2.47 -3.15
CA MET A 78 18.26 2.93 -2.00
C MET A 78 18.51 1.83 -0.96
N PHE A 79 18.00 0.61 -1.19
CA PHE A 79 18.19 -0.55 -0.31
C PHE A 79 18.88 -1.72 -1.05
N PRO A 80 20.09 -1.50 -1.63
CA PRO A 80 20.73 -2.49 -2.52
C PRO A 80 21.15 -3.77 -1.77
N GLU A 81 21.30 -3.73 -0.45
CA GLU A 81 21.66 -4.89 0.39
C GLU A 81 20.43 -5.71 0.83
N ALA A 82 19.22 -5.11 0.75
CA ALA A 82 18.00 -5.72 1.23
C ALA A 82 17.40 -6.65 0.17
N ARG A 83 16.68 -7.68 0.64
CA ARG A 83 15.84 -8.51 -0.22
C ARG A 83 14.53 -7.76 -0.48
N LEU A 84 14.32 -7.32 -1.72
CA LEU A 84 13.10 -6.64 -2.13
C LEU A 84 11.99 -7.65 -2.41
N TRP A 85 10.92 -7.59 -1.64
CA TRP A 85 9.73 -8.42 -1.76
C TRP A 85 8.54 -7.62 -2.27
N GLY A 86 7.71 -8.26 -3.10
CA GLY A 86 6.45 -7.70 -3.57
C GLY A 86 5.54 -8.79 -4.13
N GLN A 87 4.30 -8.46 -4.36
CA GLN A 87 3.41 -9.35 -5.09
C GLN A 87 3.88 -9.48 -6.55
N ARG A 88 3.58 -10.57 -7.21
CA ARG A 88 4.02 -10.83 -8.59
C ARG A 88 3.66 -9.72 -9.56
N GLU A 89 2.43 -9.21 -9.47
CA GLU A 89 1.96 -8.14 -10.36
C GLU A 89 2.59 -6.79 -10.04
N CYS A 90 3.02 -6.55 -8.79
CA CYS A 90 3.86 -5.40 -8.45
C CYS A 90 5.18 -5.42 -9.23
N ARG A 91 5.86 -6.57 -9.25
CA ARG A 91 7.07 -6.74 -10.06
C ARG A 91 6.80 -6.55 -11.55
N ASN A 92 5.78 -7.22 -12.09
CA ASN A 92 5.44 -7.17 -13.51
C ASN A 92 5.13 -5.73 -13.93
N HIS A 93 4.29 -5.03 -13.17
CA HIS A 93 3.92 -3.65 -13.45
C HIS A 93 5.14 -2.72 -13.50
N LEU A 94 6.03 -2.81 -12.50
CA LEU A 94 7.23 -1.98 -12.47
C LEU A 94 8.21 -2.32 -13.61
N MET A 95 8.28 -3.57 -14.05
CA MET A 95 9.10 -3.95 -15.20
C MET A 95 8.54 -3.46 -16.53
N GLU A 96 7.22 -3.47 -16.69
CA GLU A 96 6.54 -3.18 -17.96
C GLU A 96 6.16 -1.70 -18.08
N HIS A 97 5.76 -1.06 -16.97
CA HIS A 97 5.17 0.28 -16.92
C HIS A 97 5.87 1.25 -15.96
N GLY A 98 6.98 0.85 -15.32
CA GLY A 98 7.65 1.68 -14.31
C GLY A 98 8.11 3.04 -14.84
N GLU A 99 8.60 3.12 -16.07
CA GLU A 99 9.00 4.41 -16.68
C GLU A 99 7.78 5.27 -17.05
N GLU A 100 6.66 4.66 -17.43
CA GLU A 100 5.40 5.38 -17.67
C GLU A 100 4.86 5.95 -16.35
N GLN A 101 4.89 5.15 -15.28
CA GLN A 101 4.51 5.58 -13.95
C GLN A 101 5.41 6.71 -13.43
N LYS A 102 6.73 6.61 -13.68
CA LYS A 102 7.69 7.68 -13.36
C LYS A 102 7.34 8.99 -14.08
N ALA A 103 6.99 8.93 -15.36
CA ALA A 103 6.57 10.09 -16.12
C ALA A 103 5.28 10.72 -15.56
N ALA A 104 4.30 9.89 -15.21
CA ALA A 104 3.04 10.34 -14.60
C ALA A 104 3.26 10.96 -13.20
N ALA A 105 4.08 10.33 -12.36
CA ALA A 105 4.45 10.86 -11.04
C ALA A 105 5.17 12.20 -11.15
N ARG A 106 6.07 12.35 -12.13
CA ARG A 106 6.77 13.59 -12.42
C ARG A 106 5.82 14.73 -12.78
N GLU A 107 4.81 14.45 -13.58
CA GLU A 107 3.75 15.42 -13.93
C GLU A 107 2.91 15.77 -12.69
N TRP A 108 2.54 14.77 -11.91
CA TRP A 108 1.73 14.92 -10.70
C TRP A 108 2.39 15.80 -9.64
N VAL A 109 3.68 15.58 -9.35
CA VAL A 109 4.41 16.40 -8.36
C VAL A 109 4.69 17.83 -8.84
N GLY A 110 4.57 18.07 -10.14
CA GLY A 110 4.80 19.36 -10.77
C GLY A 110 6.28 19.77 -10.87
N PRO A 111 6.57 20.90 -11.54
CA PRO A 111 7.93 21.28 -11.91
C PRO A 111 8.84 21.56 -10.70
N GLU A 112 8.29 21.99 -9.59
CA GLU A 112 9.06 22.30 -8.37
C GLU A 112 9.70 21.04 -7.76
N HIS A 113 9.00 19.90 -7.81
CA HIS A 113 9.43 18.63 -7.22
C HIS A 113 9.85 17.59 -8.25
N ALA A 114 9.77 17.89 -9.54
CA ALA A 114 10.10 16.97 -10.63
C ALA A 114 11.51 16.35 -10.49
N HIS A 115 12.47 17.11 -9.96
CA HIS A 115 13.85 16.66 -9.76
C HIS A 115 13.93 15.45 -8.82
N LEU A 116 13.01 15.32 -7.86
CA LEU A 116 12.93 14.16 -6.95
C LEU A 116 12.55 12.88 -7.69
N ILE A 117 11.73 13.01 -8.72
CA ILE A 117 11.32 11.87 -9.56
C ILE A 117 12.37 11.59 -10.63
N ASP A 118 13.04 12.62 -11.16
CA ASP A 118 14.08 12.46 -12.18
C ASP A 118 15.25 11.56 -11.70
N GLU A 119 15.59 11.59 -10.39
CA GLU A 119 16.64 10.74 -9.79
C GLU A 119 16.27 9.26 -9.66
N VAL A 120 14.98 8.92 -9.74
CA VAL A 120 14.48 7.56 -9.49
C VAL A 120 15.00 6.57 -10.53
N VAL A 121 15.50 5.45 -10.05
CA VAL A 121 15.81 4.24 -10.83
C VAL A 121 14.77 3.19 -10.51
N ILE A 122 13.96 2.82 -11.49
CA ILE A 122 12.93 1.80 -11.30
C ILE A 122 13.59 0.48 -10.91
N THR A 123 13.26 0.00 -9.72
CA THR A 123 13.85 -1.19 -9.11
C THR A 123 12.74 -2.14 -8.65
N PRO A 124 12.28 -3.06 -9.51
CA PRO A 124 11.23 -4.00 -9.18
C PRO A 124 11.64 -5.00 -8.09
N PRO A 125 10.70 -5.52 -7.28
CA PRO A 125 10.98 -6.59 -6.32
C PRO A 125 11.61 -7.81 -6.99
N GLU A 126 12.70 -8.31 -6.41
CA GLU A 126 13.36 -9.55 -6.87
C GLU A 126 12.61 -10.78 -6.38
N TYR A 127 12.15 -10.74 -5.12
CA TYR A 127 11.45 -11.84 -4.46
C TYR A 127 9.93 -11.64 -4.57
N VAL A 128 9.23 -12.61 -5.14
CA VAL A 128 7.79 -12.48 -5.40
C VAL A 128 6.93 -13.33 -4.48
N VAL A 129 5.84 -12.73 -4.01
CA VAL A 129 4.77 -13.39 -3.28
C VAL A 129 3.63 -13.69 -4.26
N GLY A 130 3.23 -14.96 -4.37
CA GLY A 130 2.04 -15.32 -5.13
C GLY A 130 0.77 -15.06 -4.31
N LYS A 131 0.53 -15.91 -3.29
CA LYS A 131 -0.61 -15.76 -2.37
C LYS A 131 -0.17 -15.35 -0.98
N ALA A 132 0.70 -16.13 -0.37
CA ALA A 132 1.22 -15.84 0.97
C ALA A 132 2.67 -16.30 1.12
N ARG A 133 3.40 -15.62 2.01
CA ARG A 133 4.78 -15.93 2.38
C ARG A 133 5.07 -15.52 3.81
N ALA A 134 5.73 -16.39 4.58
CA ALA A 134 6.31 -16.02 5.86
C ALA A 134 7.80 -15.69 5.70
N ILE A 135 8.24 -14.64 6.36
CA ILE A 135 9.64 -14.20 6.46
C ILE A 135 10.04 -14.28 7.93
N ASP A 136 11.17 -14.90 8.22
CA ASP A 136 11.80 -14.87 9.53
C ASP A 136 12.75 -13.66 9.60
N VAL A 137 12.46 -12.74 10.51
CA VAL A 137 13.26 -11.54 10.77
C VAL A 137 14.00 -11.75 12.09
N GLY A 138 14.93 -12.73 12.11
CA GLY A 138 15.70 -13.06 13.31
C GLY A 138 14.84 -13.54 14.49
N GLY A 139 14.03 -14.58 14.27
CA GLY A 139 13.15 -15.18 15.27
C GLY A 139 11.75 -14.57 15.35
N ARG A 140 11.47 -13.46 14.63
CA ARG A 140 10.14 -12.88 14.49
C ARG A 140 9.56 -13.22 13.13
N THR A 141 8.40 -13.86 13.11
CA THR A 141 7.73 -14.21 11.85
C THR A 141 6.85 -13.06 11.38
N VAL A 142 7.10 -12.60 10.15
CA VAL A 142 6.28 -11.64 9.42
C VAL A 142 5.61 -12.35 8.27
N THR A 143 4.29 -12.25 8.16
CA THR A 143 3.50 -12.88 7.08
C THR A 143 3.10 -11.83 6.06
N LEU A 144 3.42 -12.08 4.80
CA LEU A 144 2.97 -11.31 3.64
C LEU A 144 1.82 -12.06 2.98
N GLU A 145 0.69 -11.41 2.71
CA GLU A 145 -0.44 -12.05 2.07
C GLU A 145 -1.14 -11.14 1.06
N HIS A 146 -1.35 -11.66 -0.15
CA HIS A 146 -2.23 -11.06 -1.15
C HIS A 146 -3.63 -11.60 -0.97
N MET A 147 -4.53 -10.73 -0.55
CA MET A 147 -5.90 -11.11 -0.19
C MET A 147 -6.89 -10.97 -1.35
N GLY A 148 -6.49 -10.41 -2.46
CA GLY A 148 -7.31 -10.22 -3.67
C GLY A 148 -7.07 -8.88 -4.32
N LEU A 149 -7.91 -8.57 -5.31
CA LEU A 149 -7.92 -7.29 -6.00
C LEU A 149 -8.54 -6.23 -5.09
N GLY A 150 -7.96 -5.04 -5.06
CA GLY A 150 -8.44 -3.95 -4.20
C GLY A 150 -8.03 -2.59 -4.74
N HIS A 151 -7.10 -1.93 -4.07
CA HIS A 151 -6.51 -0.66 -4.50
C HIS A 151 -5.71 -0.83 -5.80
N THR A 152 -5.02 -1.98 -5.92
CA THR A 152 -4.37 -2.44 -7.15
C THR A 152 -4.64 -3.95 -7.37
N ASN A 153 -3.96 -4.54 -8.35
CA ASN A 153 -3.91 -5.99 -8.53
C ASN A 153 -2.77 -6.66 -7.74
N SER A 154 -2.03 -5.91 -6.94
CA SER A 154 -0.79 -6.38 -6.31
C SER A 154 -0.72 -6.16 -4.80
N ASP A 155 -1.83 -5.80 -4.17
CA ASP A 155 -1.84 -5.41 -2.77
C ASP A 155 -1.41 -6.54 -1.86
N LEU A 156 -0.40 -6.28 -1.01
CA LEU A 156 0.07 -7.16 0.06
C LEU A 156 -0.25 -6.57 1.42
N VAL A 157 -0.78 -7.41 2.28
CA VAL A 157 -0.89 -7.13 3.71
C VAL A 157 0.32 -7.73 4.43
N VAL A 158 0.95 -6.96 5.31
CA VAL A 158 2.10 -7.39 6.11
C VAL A 158 1.66 -7.54 7.56
N MET A 159 1.69 -8.76 8.07
CA MET A 159 1.20 -9.08 9.41
C MET A 159 2.33 -9.48 10.36
N VAL A 160 2.42 -8.79 11.50
CA VAL A 160 3.35 -9.09 12.60
C VAL A 160 2.52 -9.67 13.75
N SER A 161 2.30 -11.00 13.70
CA SER A 161 1.27 -11.66 14.53
C SER A 161 1.57 -11.61 16.02
N ASP A 162 2.84 -11.69 16.44
CA ASP A 162 3.27 -11.61 17.84
C ASP A 162 3.10 -10.21 18.44
N ALA A 163 3.05 -9.19 17.57
CA ALA A 163 2.84 -7.78 17.93
C ALA A 163 1.39 -7.30 17.74
N ALA A 164 0.53 -8.11 17.12
CA ALA A 164 -0.84 -7.75 16.74
C ALA A 164 -0.90 -6.47 15.88
N VAL A 165 0.08 -6.26 15.00
CA VAL A 165 0.17 -5.14 14.07
C VAL A 165 0.06 -5.65 12.64
N MET A 166 -0.71 -4.92 11.84
CA MET A 166 -0.91 -5.15 10.40
C MET A 166 -0.60 -3.87 9.62
N PHE A 167 0.25 -3.98 8.60
CA PHE A 167 0.41 -2.92 7.59
C PHE A 167 -0.40 -3.33 6.37
N ALA A 168 -1.40 -2.53 6.02
CA ALA A 168 -2.40 -2.88 5.01
C ALA A 168 -2.15 -2.20 3.65
N GLY A 169 -1.17 -1.28 3.57
CA GLY A 169 -1.04 -0.41 2.42
C GLY A 169 -2.35 0.32 2.14
N ASP A 170 -2.62 0.61 0.88
CA ASP A 170 -3.79 1.39 0.47
C ASP A 170 -5.07 0.55 0.29
N LEU A 171 -5.04 -0.73 0.73
CA LEU A 171 -6.28 -1.50 0.89
C LEU A 171 -7.23 -0.85 1.90
N VAL A 172 -6.68 -0.11 2.88
CA VAL A 172 -7.42 0.79 3.75
C VAL A 172 -6.68 2.12 3.85
N GLU A 173 -7.44 3.21 3.87
CA GLU A 173 -6.93 4.57 3.95
C GLU A 173 -7.66 5.34 5.05
N GLU A 174 -6.99 6.31 5.69
CA GLU A 174 -7.56 7.18 6.69
C GLU A 174 -7.37 8.65 6.28
N GLY A 175 -8.36 9.49 6.58
CA GLY A 175 -8.31 10.93 6.30
C GLY A 175 -8.65 11.34 4.87
N ALA A 176 -8.71 10.40 3.92
CA ALA A 176 -9.07 10.63 2.53
C ALA A 176 -9.97 9.50 1.99
N PRO A 177 -10.75 9.75 0.91
CA PRO A 177 -11.43 8.68 0.19
C PRO A 177 -10.41 7.70 -0.44
N PRO A 178 -10.75 6.39 -0.55
CA PRO A 178 -9.91 5.42 -1.23
C PRO A 178 -9.56 5.83 -2.66
N GLY A 179 -8.31 5.59 -3.05
CA GLY A 179 -7.80 5.87 -4.39
C GLY A 179 -8.30 4.85 -5.42
N PHE A 180 -9.38 5.16 -6.13
CA PHE A 180 -9.98 4.24 -7.12
C PHE A 180 -9.28 4.23 -8.48
N GLY A 181 -8.28 5.09 -8.73
CA GLY A 181 -7.69 5.31 -10.06
C GLY A 181 -7.24 4.05 -10.79
N ASP A 182 -6.60 3.12 -10.09
CA ASP A 182 -6.14 1.83 -10.59
C ASP A 182 -6.87 0.66 -9.93
N GLY A 183 -7.89 0.98 -9.10
CA GLY A 183 -8.58 0.06 -8.22
C GLY A 183 -9.59 -0.86 -8.92
N TYR A 184 -10.05 -1.80 -8.12
CA TYR A 184 -11.04 -2.82 -8.46
C TYR A 184 -12.27 -2.69 -7.57
N PRO A 185 -13.09 -1.65 -7.75
CA PRO A 185 -14.16 -1.30 -6.81
C PRO A 185 -15.19 -2.41 -6.60
N MET A 186 -15.38 -3.31 -7.58
CA MET A 186 -16.30 -4.44 -7.46
C MET A 186 -15.72 -5.62 -6.66
N ALA A 187 -14.40 -5.75 -6.58
CA ALA A 187 -13.72 -6.82 -5.85
C ALA A 187 -13.18 -6.36 -4.47
N TRP A 188 -12.94 -5.06 -4.31
CA TRP A 188 -12.29 -4.49 -3.14
C TRP A 188 -13.00 -4.80 -1.80
N PRO A 189 -14.36 -4.73 -1.71
CA PRO A 189 -15.05 -5.10 -0.47
C PRO A 189 -14.71 -6.51 0.00
N ASP A 190 -14.71 -7.50 -0.90
CA ASP A 190 -14.39 -8.89 -0.56
C ASP A 190 -12.94 -9.05 -0.08
N THR A 191 -12.02 -8.24 -0.61
CA THR A 191 -10.61 -8.23 -0.21
C THR A 191 -10.44 -7.66 1.20
N VAL A 192 -11.12 -6.54 1.50
CA VAL A 192 -11.11 -5.96 2.85
C VAL A 192 -11.85 -6.84 3.85
N ASP A 193 -12.89 -7.57 3.46
CA ASP A 193 -13.57 -8.52 4.33
C ASP A 193 -12.62 -9.65 4.77
N ARG A 194 -11.84 -10.21 3.83
CA ARG A 194 -10.77 -11.18 4.16
C ARG A 194 -9.70 -10.59 5.07
N LEU A 195 -9.27 -9.34 4.83
CA LEU A 195 -8.31 -8.64 5.68
C LEU A 195 -8.84 -8.52 7.12
N ARG A 196 -10.11 -8.17 7.30
CA ARG A 196 -10.75 -8.02 8.62
C ARG A 196 -10.66 -9.26 9.48
N ASP A 197 -10.76 -10.45 8.89
CA ASP A 197 -10.63 -11.73 9.60
C ASP A 197 -9.25 -11.92 10.25
N HIS A 198 -8.23 -11.18 9.78
CA HIS A 198 -6.85 -11.24 10.28
C HIS A 198 -6.51 -10.15 11.29
N ILE A 199 -7.36 -9.14 11.50
CA ILE A 199 -7.08 -8.05 12.45
C ILE A 199 -7.04 -8.61 13.87
N ARG A 200 -5.94 -8.31 14.59
CA ARG A 200 -5.75 -8.68 16.00
C ARG A 200 -5.46 -7.48 16.91
N GLY A 201 -5.18 -6.32 16.33
CA GLY A 201 -4.85 -5.09 17.03
C GLY A 201 -4.80 -3.90 16.08
N VAL A 202 -3.66 -3.27 15.96
CA VAL A 202 -3.47 -2.04 15.16
C VAL A 202 -3.37 -2.38 13.67
N VAL A 203 -4.05 -1.58 12.84
CA VAL A 203 -3.92 -1.57 11.38
C VAL A 203 -3.30 -0.25 10.96
N VAL A 204 -2.20 -0.33 10.23
CA VAL A 204 -1.51 0.82 9.65
C VAL A 204 -1.91 0.90 8.18
N PRO A 205 -2.66 1.92 7.76
CA PRO A 205 -2.95 2.18 6.35
C PRO A 205 -1.70 2.67 5.62
N GLY A 206 -1.74 2.73 4.30
CA GLY A 206 -0.66 3.37 3.52
C GLY A 206 -0.57 4.86 3.79
N HIS A 207 -1.71 5.52 3.96
CA HIS A 207 -1.83 6.95 4.26
C HIS A 207 -2.74 7.20 5.46
N GLY A 208 -2.45 8.28 6.20
CA GLY A 208 -3.30 8.71 7.31
C GLY A 208 -2.92 8.14 8.66
N ASP A 209 -3.84 8.15 9.60
CA ASP A 209 -3.61 7.68 10.96
C ASP A 209 -3.86 6.18 11.11
N VAL A 210 -3.37 5.57 12.19
CA VAL A 210 -3.61 4.16 12.48
C VAL A 210 -5.11 3.91 12.68
N MET A 211 -5.55 2.74 12.26
CA MET A 211 -6.94 2.30 12.32
C MET A 211 -7.10 1.14 13.31
N ASP A 212 -8.28 1.03 13.88
CA ASP A 212 -8.73 -0.17 14.60
C ASP A 212 -9.70 -1.01 13.74
N ALA A 213 -10.11 -2.15 14.25
CA ALA A 213 -11.05 -3.02 13.54
C ALA A 213 -12.41 -2.36 13.26
N GLY A 214 -12.80 -1.37 14.08
CA GLY A 214 -14.05 -0.60 13.90
C GLY A 214 -13.93 0.36 12.71
N ALA A 215 -12.82 1.08 12.60
CA ALA A 215 -12.55 1.98 11.48
C ALA A 215 -12.45 1.21 10.15
N VAL A 216 -11.73 0.08 10.12
CA VAL A 216 -11.65 -0.79 8.93
C VAL A 216 -13.03 -1.35 8.56
N LYS A 217 -13.87 -1.70 9.55
CA LYS A 217 -15.25 -2.14 9.29
C LYS A 217 -16.07 -1.03 8.62
N THR A 218 -15.95 0.21 9.09
CA THR A 218 -16.65 1.36 8.50
C THR A 218 -16.26 1.52 7.03
N GLN A 219 -14.96 1.54 6.72
CA GLN A 219 -14.49 1.64 5.33
C GLN A 219 -14.93 0.45 4.47
N HIS A 220 -14.96 -0.77 5.01
CA HIS A 220 -15.52 -1.93 4.30
C HIS A 220 -17.00 -1.72 3.95
N GLU A 221 -17.80 -1.18 4.86
CA GLU A 221 -19.23 -0.85 4.60
C GLU A 221 -19.37 0.22 3.50
N GLU A 222 -18.48 1.22 3.51
CA GLU A 222 -18.44 2.27 2.47
C GLU A 222 -18.02 1.70 1.11
N LEU A 223 -16.97 0.88 1.05
CA LEU A 223 -16.56 0.19 -0.19
C LEU A 223 -17.66 -0.72 -0.72
N THR A 224 -18.40 -1.40 0.17
CA THR A 224 -19.58 -2.21 -0.22
C THR A 224 -20.66 -1.36 -0.84
N ALA A 225 -20.92 -0.17 -0.29
CA ALA A 225 -21.90 0.77 -0.87
C ALA A 225 -21.44 1.29 -2.24
N VAL A 226 -20.14 1.55 -2.43
CA VAL A 226 -19.58 1.92 -3.75
C VAL A 226 -19.80 0.79 -4.77
N ALA A 227 -19.43 -0.45 -4.40
CA ALA A 227 -19.61 -1.61 -5.28
C ALA A 227 -21.08 -1.83 -5.65
N GLN A 228 -22.00 -1.66 -4.69
CA GLN A 228 -23.44 -1.77 -4.96
C GLN A 228 -23.93 -0.67 -5.90
N ALA A 229 -23.54 0.59 -5.69
CA ALA A 229 -23.90 1.69 -6.57
C ALA A 229 -23.39 1.47 -8.01
N CYS A 230 -22.16 0.94 -8.14
CA CYS A 230 -21.61 0.56 -9.45
C CYS A 230 -22.39 -0.60 -10.09
N ALA A 231 -22.73 -1.64 -9.33
CA ALA A 231 -23.52 -2.78 -9.84
C ALA A 231 -24.92 -2.34 -10.33
N ASP A 232 -25.60 -1.49 -9.56
CA ASP A 232 -26.89 -0.92 -9.93
C ASP A 232 -26.80 -0.06 -11.19
N GLY A 233 -25.73 0.74 -11.30
CA GLY A 233 -25.42 1.53 -12.49
C GLY A 233 -25.20 0.67 -13.74
N LEU A 234 -24.40 -0.40 -13.62
CA LEU A 234 -24.13 -1.34 -14.71
C LEU A 234 -25.43 -2.02 -15.19
N SER A 235 -26.30 -2.40 -14.25
CA SER A 235 -27.57 -3.09 -14.58
C SER A 235 -28.63 -2.16 -15.18
N SER A 236 -28.72 -0.92 -14.70
CA SER A 236 -29.75 0.06 -15.13
C SER A 236 -29.29 0.95 -16.29
N GLY A 237 -28.01 1.00 -16.60
CA GLY A 237 -27.40 1.95 -17.53
C GLY A 237 -27.36 3.39 -17.00
N ARG A 238 -27.57 3.60 -15.69
CA ARG A 238 -27.58 4.92 -15.03
C ARG A 238 -26.78 4.88 -13.76
N PHE A 239 -25.83 5.80 -13.62
CA PHE A 239 -25.03 5.99 -12.43
C PHE A 239 -25.13 7.44 -11.97
N ASP A 240 -25.43 7.64 -10.69
CA ASP A 240 -25.44 8.96 -10.06
C ASP A 240 -24.28 9.06 -9.08
N PRO A 241 -23.22 9.83 -9.39
CA PRO A 241 -22.06 9.96 -8.51
C PRO A 241 -22.35 10.74 -7.21
N GLU A 242 -23.49 11.43 -7.12
CA GLU A 242 -23.88 12.13 -5.89
C GLU A 242 -24.50 11.18 -4.84
N VAL A 243 -24.75 9.92 -5.24
CA VAL A 243 -25.28 8.88 -4.36
C VAL A 243 -24.15 7.92 -3.99
N GLY A 244 -23.59 8.05 -2.81
CA GLY A 244 -22.52 7.19 -2.31
C GLY A 244 -21.85 7.76 -1.06
N PRO A 245 -20.93 6.98 -0.47
CA PRO A 245 -20.25 7.39 0.77
C PRO A 245 -19.13 8.43 0.55
N TYR A 246 -18.65 8.58 -0.67
CA TYR A 246 -17.52 9.43 -1.01
C TYR A 246 -17.90 10.59 -1.92
N PRO A 247 -17.01 11.63 -2.06
CA PRO A 247 -17.26 12.74 -2.97
C PRO A 247 -17.52 12.26 -4.41
N ALA A 248 -18.34 13.02 -5.14
CA ALA A 248 -18.77 12.67 -6.50
C ALA A 248 -17.62 12.39 -7.47
N GLU A 249 -16.46 13.02 -7.31
CA GLU A 249 -15.27 12.77 -8.12
C GLU A 249 -14.74 11.35 -7.89
N SER A 250 -14.56 10.94 -6.62
CA SER A 250 -14.14 9.58 -6.25
C SER A 250 -15.16 8.54 -6.74
N MET A 251 -16.46 8.83 -6.62
CA MET A 251 -17.51 7.95 -7.11
C MET A 251 -17.49 7.81 -8.65
N ARG A 252 -17.18 8.89 -9.40
CA ARG A 252 -17.00 8.81 -10.86
C ARG A 252 -15.80 7.93 -11.22
N THR A 253 -14.68 8.10 -10.53
CA THR A 253 -13.49 7.27 -10.74
C THR A 253 -13.79 5.80 -10.47
N ALA A 254 -14.44 5.48 -9.35
CA ALA A 254 -14.88 4.13 -9.03
C ALA A 254 -15.81 3.55 -10.13
N TRP A 255 -16.74 4.35 -10.64
CA TRP A 255 -17.63 3.94 -11.72
C TRP A 255 -16.90 3.60 -13.03
N GLU A 256 -15.96 4.46 -13.46
CA GLU A 256 -15.15 4.17 -14.66
C GLU A 256 -14.34 2.88 -14.49
N ARG A 257 -13.76 2.64 -13.32
CA ARG A 257 -13.03 1.41 -13.00
C ARG A 257 -13.94 0.18 -12.97
N ALA A 258 -15.14 0.30 -12.39
CA ALA A 258 -16.11 -0.79 -12.35
C ALA A 258 -16.54 -1.26 -13.74
N LYS A 259 -16.67 -0.35 -14.71
CA LYS A 259 -16.95 -0.70 -16.11
C LYS A 259 -15.84 -1.56 -16.71
N LEU A 260 -14.58 -1.15 -16.54
CA LEU A 260 -13.42 -1.92 -17.01
C LEU A 260 -13.34 -3.28 -16.35
N GLU A 261 -13.57 -3.35 -15.03
CA GLU A 261 -13.56 -4.61 -14.28
C GLU A 261 -14.68 -5.56 -14.77
N PHE A 262 -15.84 -5.01 -15.13
CA PHE A 262 -16.97 -5.79 -15.67
C PHE A 262 -16.67 -6.33 -17.07
N GLU A 263 -16.08 -5.53 -17.95
CA GLU A 263 -15.70 -5.93 -19.31
C GLU A 263 -14.69 -7.09 -19.30
N VAL A 264 -13.64 -7.01 -18.48
CA VAL A 264 -12.64 -8.08 -18.33
C VAL A 264 -13.26 -9.38 -17.85
N ARG A 265 -14.23 -9.32 -16.91
CA ARG A 265 -14.94 -10.51 -16.42
C ARG A 265 -15.89 -11.14 -17.45
N ALA A 266 -16.37 -10.37 -18.41
CA ALA A 266 -17.27 -10.86 -19.46
C ALA A 266 -16.53 -11.57 -20.61
N GLU A 267 -15.22 -11.33 -20.76
CA GLU A 267 -14.36 -11.90 -21.80
C GLU A 267 -13.61 -13.18 -21.35
N GLY A 268 -13.58 -13.52 -20.07
CA GLY A 268 -12.89 -14.67 -19.46
C GLY A 268 -13.84 -15.78 -19.03
#